data_d6d28cc7f40adfd09503d7310db2dfde
#
_entry.id   d6d28cc7f40adfd09503d7310db2dfde
#
_cell.length_a   1.000
_cell.length_b   1.000
_cell.length_c   1.000
_cell.angle_alpha   90.00
_cell.angle_beta   90.00
_cell.angle_gamma   90.00
#
_symmetry.space_group_name_H-M   'P 1'
#
loop_
_entity.id
_entity.type
_entity.pdbx_description
1 polymer ?
#
loop_
_entity_poly.entity_id
_entity_poly.type
_entity_poly.pdbx_seq_one_letter_code
_entity_poly.pdbx_strand_id
1 'polypeptide(L)'
;GNCTISNYTAGRDSNRGGCVQSCRFSYSAIPDSTESADMSPELLPSSLMSSKDLRGMDLLPEFIKTGVDSIKVEGRMKSSLYAATTTSAYSRALKWCDSSSQQEWPQKLKELSTILEKIPHRGYTEGSLKVNADAESIYQGERNSRNSSYEIAGTVMEVEHGKSFTLLTQNSFEQGRTLEVLTFEGKVIEVSTHEMQDISRLPVLKAKPSRLLRFPYPQLDSGASEVSSSCRIEPMNVVRLQYVSADQ
;
A
#
# COMPACT_ATOMS: atom_id res chain seq x y z
N GLY A 1 -14.93 8.05 -10.01
CA GLY A 1 -16.33 8.28 -9.97
C GLY A 1 -16.74 9.70 -10.15
N ASN A 2 -18.01 9.90 -10.23
CA ASN A 2 -18.60 11.23 -10.23
C ASN A 2 -18.64 11.78 -8.80
N CYS A 3 -17.94 12.87 -8.56
CA CYS A 3 -18.00 13.59 -7.29
C CYS A 3 -18.65 14.96 -7.55
N THR A 4 -19.91 15.11 -7.19
CA THR A 4 -20.68 16.35 -7.40
C THR A 4 -20.02 17.55 -6.73
N ILE A 5 -19.48 17.37 -5.51
CA ILE A 5 -18.79 18.44 -4.78
C ILE A 5 -17.54 18.89 -5.53
N SER A 6 -16.71 17.96 -6.00
CA SER A 6 -15.52 18.32 -6.78
C SER A 6 -15.88 18.97 -8.11
N ASN A 7 -16.91 18.47 -8.79
CA ASN A 7 -17.39 19.05 -10.05
C ASN A 7 -17.84 20.50 -9.83
N TYR A 8 -18.67 20.75 -8.83
CA TYR A 8 -19.14 22.08 -8.47
C TYR A 8 -18.00 23.02 -8.08
N THR A 9 -17.07 22.56 -7.23
CA THR A 9 -15.99 23.39 -6.68
C THR A 9 -14.89 23.68 -7.69
N ALA A 10 -14.48 22.67 -8.50
CA ALA A 10 -13.38 22.80 -9.45
C ALA A 10 -13.85 23.10 -10.89
N GLY A 11 -15.16 23.08 -11.15
CA GLY A 11 -15.70 23.24 -12.50
C GLY A 11 -15.26 22.14 -13.48
N ARG A 12 -14.81 20.98 -12.97
CA ARG A 12 -14.29 19.87 -13.76
C ARG A 12 -14.59 18.55 -13.08
N ASP A 13 -14.87 17.53 -13.87
CA ASP A 13 -15.14 16.19 -13.35
C ASP A 13 -13.96 15.61 -12.55
N SER A 14 -14.27 14.98 -11.43
CA SER A 14 -13.26 14.42 -10.52
C SER A 14 -12.41 13.34 -11.20
N ASN A 15 -12.98 12.53 -12.09
CA ASN A 15 -12.28 11.50 -12.87
C ASN A 15 -11.38 12.08 -13.98
N ARG A 16 -11.51 13.36 -14.28
CA ARG A 16 -10.66 14.12 -15.21
C ARG A 16 -9.64 15.02 -14.52
N GLY A 17 -9.28 14.69 -13.27
CA GLY A 17 -8.31 15.43 -12.47
C GLY A 17 -8.89 16.61 -11.68
N GLY A 18 -10.21 16.81 -11.68
CA GLY A 18 -10.89 17.86 -10.89
C GLY A 18 -11.18 17.47 -9.43
N CYS A 19 -10.67 16.34 -8.94
CA CYS A 19 -10.89 15.94 -7.55
C CYS A 19 -10.19 16.90 -6.58
N VAL A 20 -10.97 17.64 -5.79
CA VAL A 20 -10.49 18.54 -4.72
C VAL A 20 -10.35 17.84 -3.37
N GLN A 21 -10.62 16.54 -3.32
CA GLN A 21 -10.51 15.69 -2.10
C GLN A 21 -11.40 16.16 -0.94
N SER A 22 -12.54 16.74 -1.22
CA SER A 22 -13.52 17.16 -0.21
C SER A 22 -13.91 16.04 0.77
N CYS A 23 -13.99 14.80 0.29
CA CYS A 23 -14.23 13.63 1.16
C CYS A 23 -13.11 13.34 2.17
N ARG A 24 -12.01 14.09 2.17
CA ARG A 24 -10.89 13.98 3.12
C ARG A 24 -10.91 15.07 4.18
N PHE A 25 -11.80 16.03 4.06
CA PHE A 25 -11.95 17.06 5.07
C PHE A 25 -12.76 16.54 6.26
N SER A 26 -12.50 17.14 7.41
CA SER A 26 -13.32 16.93 8.59
C SER A 26 -14.52 17.85 8.51
N TYR A 27 -15.68 17.32 8.76
CA TYR A 27 -16.96 18.04 8.74
C TYR A 27 -17.60 17.97 10.13
N SER A 28 -18.23 19.05 10.56
CA SER A 28 -19.11 19.07 11.73
C SER A 28 -20.55 19.12 11.24
N ALA A 29 -21.42 18.27 11.77
CA ALA A 29 -22.85 18.40 11.53
C ALA A 29 -23.38 19.58 12.35
N ILE A 30 -24.14 20.45 11.71
CA ILE A 30 -24.87 21.53 12.38
C ILE A 30 -26.31 21.03 12.52
N PRO A 31 -26.85 20.85 13.75
CA PRO A 31 -28.25 20.46 13.93
C PRO A 31 -29.16 21.51 13.31
N ASP A 32 -30.19 21.07 12.60
CA ASP A 32 -31.25 21.98 12.15
C ASP A 32 -32.00 22.46 13.39
N SER A 33 -32.09 23.78 13.57
CA SER A 33 -32.51 24.44 14.80
C SER A 33 -33.98 24.22 15.21
N THR A 34 -34.69 23.29 14.59
CA THR A 34 -36.11 23.06 14.79
C THR A 34 -36.47 21.80 15.60
N GLU A 35 -35.56 20.85 15.78
CA GLU A 35 -35.85 19.64 16.55
C GLU A 35 -34.62 19.14 17.31
N SER A 36 -34.65 19.28 18.60
CA SER A 36 -33.82 18.62 19.64
C SER A 36 -32.74 19.48 20.30
N ALA A 37 -33.10 20.00 21.47
CA ALA A 37 -32.21 20.59 22.48
C ALA A 37 -31.36 19.54 23.25
N ASP A 38 -31.33 18.29 22.79
CA ASP A 38 -30.69 17.16 23.51
C ASP A 38 -29.55 16.48 22.71
N MET A 39 -28.97 17.18 21.78
CA MET A 39 -27.77 16.67 21.13
C MET A 39 -26.52 17.05 21.93
N SER A 40 -25.94 16.03 22.54
CA SER A 40 -24.66 16.08 23.25
C SER A 40 -23.58 16.83 22.47
N PRO A 41 -22.71 17.59 23.13
CA PRO A 41 -21.65 18.40 22.48
C PRO A 41 -20.53 17.56 21.82
N GLU A 42 -20.75 16.30 21.53
CA GLU A 42 -19.77 15.34 21.00
C GLU A 42 -19.73 15.21 19.47
N LEU A 43 -20.31 16.13 18.72
CA LEU A 43 -20.10 16.16 17.27
C LEU A 43 -18.72 16.75 16.95
N LEU A 44 -17.70 16.03 17.37
CA LEU A 44 -16.32 16.29 16.95
C LEU A 44 -16.28 16.25 15.41
N PRO A 45 -15.50 17.15 14.78
CA PRO A 45 -15.29 17.10 13.35
C PRO A 45 -14.85 15.70 12.92
N SER A 46 -15.60 15.08 12.05
CA SER A 46 -15.33 13.71 11.61
C SER A 46 -15.20 13.61 10.09
N SER A 47 -14.55 12.57 9.63
CA SER A 47 -14.38 12.29 8.20
C SER A 47 -15.62 11.62 7.60
N LEU A 48 -16.81 12.13 7.87
CA LEU A 48 -18.11 11.55 7.51
C LEU A 48 -18.23 11.13 6.05
N MET A 49 -17.53 11.82 5.15
CA MET A 49 -17.55 11.53 3.72
C MET A 49 -16.38 10.64 3.28
N SER A 50 -15.52 10.22 4.18
CA SER A 50 -14.36 9.39 3.86
C SER A 50 -14.72 7.91 3.92
N SER A 51 -14.56 7.20 2.82
CA SER A 51 -14.73 5.75 2.79
C SER A 51 -13.45 5.02 3.21
N LYS A 52 -13.60 3.80 3.72
CA LYS A 52 -12.52 2.81 3.78
C LYS A 52 -11.97 2.55 2.38
N ASP A 53 -10.81 1.93 2.29
CA ASP A 53 -10.24 1.56 0.99
C ASP A 53 -11.03 0.36 0.42
N LEU A 54 -11.47 0.46 -0.84
CA LEU A 54 -12.21 -0.60 -1.51
C LEU A 54 -11.27 -1.75 -1.86
N ARG A 55 -11.60 -2.96 -1.43
CA ARG A 55 -10.87 -4.19 -1.77
C ARG A 55 -11.79 -5.19 -2.45
N GLY A 56 -11.56 -5.43 -3.73
CA GLY A 56 -12.29 -6.41 -4.52
C GLY A 56 -11.51 -7.71 -4.78
N MET A 57 -10.46 -7.99 -4.00
CA MET A 57 -9.59 -9.17 -4.20
C MET A 57 -10.39 -10.46 -4.14
N ASP A 58 -11.23 -10.62 -3.14
CA ASP A 58 -12.01 -11.82 -2.89
C ASP A 58 -13.15 -12.00 -3.93
N LEU A 59 -13.42 -10.97 -4.73
CA LEU A 59 -14.45 -10.95 -5.77
C LEU A 59 -13.90 -11.16 -7.18
N LEU A 60 -12.61 -11.39 -7.34
CA LEU A 60 -12.02 -11.65 -8.66
C LEU A 60 -12.67 -12.80 -9.39
N PRO A 61 -13.03 -13.94 -8.75
CA PRO A 61 -13.75 -15.02 -9.43
C PRO A 61 -15.08 -14.57 -10.03
N GLU A 62 -15.85 -13.76 -9.33
CA GLU A 62 -17.12 -13.23 -9.79
C GLU A 62 -16.93 -12.23 -10.94
N PHE A 63 -15.90 -11.38 -10.87
CA PHE A 63 -15.57 -10.47 -11.98
C PHE A 63 -15.21 -11.24 -13.25
N ILE A 64 -14.41 -12.28 -13.16
CA ILE A 64 -14.05 -13.14 -14.28
C ILE A 64 -15.30 -13.84 -14.84
N LYS A 65 -16.13 -14.41 -13.95
CA LYS A 65 -17.35 -15.11 -14.34
C LYS A 65 -18.37 -14.20 -15.03
N THR A 66 -18.45 -12.94 -14.64
CA THR A 66 -19.35 -11.95 -15.23
C THR A 66 -18.80 -11.28 -16.47
N GLY A 67 -17.60 -11.65 -16.90
CA GLY A 67 -16.98 -11.14 -18.14
C GLY A 67 -16.46 -9.71 -18.00
N VAL A 68 -15.95 -9.34 -16.84
CA VAL A 68 -15.25 -8.04 -16.66
C VAL A 68 -13.90 -8.10 -17.37
N ASP A 69 -13.70 -7.29 -18.40
CA ASP A 69 -12.49 -7.29 -19.22
C ASP A 69 -11.29 -6.66 -18.51
N SER A 70 -11.52 -5.70 -17.63
CA SER A 70 -10.45 -4.92 -17.00
C SER A 70 -10.84 -4.38 -15.63
N ILE A 71 -9.91 -4.39 -14.70
CA ILE A 71 -10.06 -3.75 -13.39
C ILE A 71 -9.08 -2.59 -13.27
N LYS A 72 -9.57 -1.47 -12.70
CA LYS A 72 -8.75 -0.29 -12.45
C LYS A 72 -8.39 -0.23 -10.98
N VAL A 73 -7.08 -0.24 -10.68
CA VAL A 73 -6.56 0.04 -9.35
C VAL A 73 -6.33 1.53 -9.20
N GLU A 74 -6.92 2.15 -8.18
CA GLU A 74 -6.83 3.58 -7.94
C GLU A 74 -6.04 3.86 -6.66
N GLY A 75 -5.09 4.78 -6.72
CA GLY A 75 -4.23 5.11 -5.59
C GLY A 75 -3.49 6.44 -5.79
N ARG A 76 -4.12 7.45 -6.40
CA ARG A 76 -3.51 8.73 -6.78
C ARG A 76 -2.64 9.37 -5.68
N MET A 77 -3.10 9.32 -4.43
CA MET A 77 -2.40 9.93 -3.29
C MET A 77 -1.64 8.91 -2.43
N LYS A 78 -1.49 7.70 -2.92
CA LYS A 78 -0.77 6.64 -2.23
C LYS A 78 0.71 6.64 -2.63
N SER A 79 1.54 5.99 -1.81
CA SER A 79 2.97 5.86 -2.05
C SER A 79 3.30 4.84 -3.16
N SER A 80 4.55 4.85 -3.63
CA SER A 80 5.07 3.82 -4.54
C SER A 80 5.01 2.42 -3.92
N LEU A 81 5.15 2.29 -2.59
CA LEU A 81 4.95 1.03 -1.88
C LEU A 81 3.52 0.50 -2.06
N TYR A 82 2.51 1.38 -1.94
CA TYR A 82 1.12 1.01 -2.20
C TYR A 82 0.93 0.55 -3.63
N ALA A 83 1.41 1.33 -4.61
CA ALA A 83 1.26 1.01 -6.02
C ALA A 83 1.91 -0.34 -6.36
N ALA A 84 3.17 -0.55 -5.96
CA ALA A 84 3.90 -1.78 -6.20
C ALA A 84 3.22 -2.99 -5.54
N THR A 85 2.88 -2.91 -4.25
CA THR A 85 2.28 -4.02 -3.51
C THR A 85 0.90 -4.38 -4.06
N THR A 86 0.05 -3.38 -4.30
CA THR A 86 -1.32 -3.61 -4.78
C THR A 86 -1.30 -4.19 -6.19
N THR A 87 -0.52 -3.60 -7.10
CA THR A 87 -0.41 -4.10 -8.49
C THR A 87 0.14 -5.52 -8.54
N SER A 88 1.21 -5.81 -7.77
CA SER A 88 1.77 -7.15 -7.66
C SER A 88 0.75 -8.16 -7.13
N ALA A 89 0.03 -7.83 -6.05
CA ALA A 89 -0.97 -8.71 -5.46
C ALA A 89 -2.10 -9.04 -6.45
N TYR A 90 -2.68 -8.04 -7.10
CA TYR A 90 -3.75 -8.26 -8.08
C TYR A 90 -3.26 -8.96 -9.36
N SER A 91 -2.06 -8.65 -9.86
CA SER A 91 -1.48 -9.36 -11.00
C SER A 91 -1.27 -10.85 -10.71
N ARG A 92 -0.78 -11.17 -9.50
CA ARG A 92 -0.61 -12.56 -9.06
C ARG A 92 -1.95 -13.26 -8.87
N ALA A 93 -2.95 -12.57 -8.29
CA ALA A 93 -4.29 -13.10 -8.13
C ALA A 93 -4.92 -13.50 -9.48
N LEU A 94 -4.84 -12.63 -10.49
CA LEU A 94 -5.35 -12.90 -11.84
C LEU A 94 -4.63 -14.09 -12.47
N LYS A 95 -3.30 -14.17 -12.38
CA LYS A 95 -2.53 -15.32 -12.88
C LYS A 95 -2.93 -16.63 -12.19
N TRP A 96 -3.20 -16.59 -10.88
CA TRP A 96 -3.66 -17.78 -10.15
C TRP A 96 -5.08 -18.18 -10.53
N CYS A 97 -5.99 -17.24 -10.72
CA CYS A 97 -7.33 -17.53 -11.22
C CYS A 97 -7.32 -18.17 -12.61
N ASP A 98 -6.33 -17.83 -13.43
CA ASP A 98 -6.17 -18.41 -14.78
C ASP A 98 -5.52 -19.81 -14.75
N SER A 99 -4.56 -20.04 -13.85
CA SER A 99 -3.72 -21.25 -13.85
C SER A 99 -4.06 -22.30 -12.79
N SER A 100 -4.92 -22.00 -11.82
CA SER A 100 -5.23 -22.89 -10.68
C SER A 100 -6.66 -23.41 -10.73
N SER A 101 -6.91 -24.53 -10.01
CA SER A 101 -8.26 -25.00 -9.82
C SER A 101 -9.09 -24.00 -8.98
N GLN A 102 -10.39 -23.90 -9.27
CA GLN A 102 -11.30 -23.00 -8.55
C GLN A 102 -11.36 -23.30 -7.05
N GLN A 103 -11.10 -24.54 -6.65
CA GLN A 103 -11.08 -24.94 -5.23
C GLN A 103 -9.93 -24.28 -4.44
N GLU A 104 -8.82 -23.93 -5.10
CA GLU A 104 -7.66 -23.31 -4.46
C GLU A 104 -7.77 -21.78 -4.36
N TRP A 105 -8.67 -21.14 -5.13
CA TRP A 105 -8.79 -19.71 -5.18
C TRP A 105 -9.00 -19.03 -3.81
N PRO A 106 -9.93 -19.50 -2.96
CA PRO A 106 -10.18 -18.83 -1.68
C PRO A 106 -8.92 -18.71 -0.80
N GLN A 107 -8.12 -19.77 -0.71
CA GLN A 107 -6.89 -19.76 0.07
C GLN A 107 -5.85 -18.82 -0.53
N LYS A 108 -5.63 -18.90 -1.83
CA LYS A 108 -4.64 -18.05 -2.54
C LYS A 108 -5.01 -16.58 -2.51
N LEU A 109 -6.28 -16.24 -2.67
CA LEU A 109 -6.76 -14.86 -2.56
C LEU A 109 -6.63 -14.34 -1.14
N LYS A 110 -6.88 -15.16 -0.13
CA LYS A 110 -6.67 -14.81 1.28
C LYS A 110 -5.20 -14.49 1.59
N GLU A 111 -4.26 -15.29 1.08
CA GLU A 111 -2.81 -15.03 1.22
C GLU A 111 -2.44 -13.66 0.63
N LEU A 112 -2.93 -13.33 -0.57
CA LEU A 112 -2.68 -12.03 -1.20
C LEU A 112 -3.37 -10.88 -0.48
N SER A 113 -4.57 -11.10 0.06
CA SER A 113 -5.25 -10.11 0.91
C SER A 113 -4.42 -9.77 2.15
N THR A 114 -3.74 -10.74 2.77
CA THR A 114 -2.82 -10.51 3.89
C THR A 114 -1.63 -9.62 3.51
N ILE A 115 -1.18 -9.70 2.25
CA ILE A 115 -0.10 -8.80 1.77
C ILE A 115 -0.60 -7.36 1.71
N LEU A 116 -1.86 -7.13 1.36
CA LEU A 116 -2.46 -5.80 1.32
C LEU A 116 -2.61 -5.16 2.70
N GLU A 117 -2.72 -5.96 3.77
CA GLU A 117 -2.73 -5.43 5.15
C GLU A 117 -1.38 -4.80 5.57
N LYS A 118 -0.31 -5.10 4.84
CA LYS A 118 1.04 -4.58 5.12
C LYS A 118 1.30 -3.18 4.57
N ILE A 119 0.39 -2.61 3.81
CA ILE A 119 0.53 -1.26 3.24
C ILE A 119 -0.43 -0.27 3.92
N PRO A 120 -0.13 1.04 3.93
CA PRO A 120 -1.01 2.03 4.55
C PRO A 120 -2.41 2.05 3.92
N HIS A 121 -3.41 1.74 4.72
CA HIS A 121 -4.82 1.71 4.33
C HIS A 121 -5.71 2.30 5.43
N ARG A 122 -6.97 2.58 5.12
CA ARG A 122 -7.99 3.12 6.04
C ARG A 122 -8.97 2.05 6.54
N GLY A 123 -8.50 0.82 6.64
CA GLY A 123 -9.37 -0.35 6.69
C GLY A 123 -9.89 -0.69 5.30
N TYR A 124 -10.39 -1.91 5.14
CA TYR A 124 -10.92 -2.38 3.87
C TYR A 124 -12.43 -2.57 3.93
N THR A 125 -13.08 -2.37 2.80
CA THR A 125 -14.50 -2.65 2.58
C THR A 125 -14.68 -3.21 1.17
N GLU A 126 -15.70 -4.01 0.97
CA GLU A 126 -16.15 -4.41 -0.38
C GLU A 126 -17.07 -3.33 -1.01
N GLY A 127 -17.42 -2.29 -0.23
CA GLY A 127 -18.31 -1.21 -0.68
C GLY A 127 -19.64 -1.77 -1.18
N SER A 128 -20.10 -1.29 -2.33
CA SER A 128 -21.35 -1.76 -2.95
C SER A 128 -21.18 -2.92 -3.93
N LEU A 129 -20.08 -3.68 -3.86
CA LEU A 129 -19.82 -4.77 -4.81
C LEU A 129 -20.71 -6.00 -4.55
N LYS A 130 -21.05 -6.31 -3.31
CA LYS A 130 -21.95 -7.42 -2.96
C LYS A 130 -23.30 -6.96 -2.44
N VAL A 131 -23.27 -5.99 -1.54
CA VAL A 131 -24.46 -5.42 -0.89
C VAL A 131 -24.33 -3.91 -0.91
N ASN A 132 -25.42 -3.19 -0.64
CA ASN A 132 -25.36 -1.73 -0.54
C ASN A 132 -24.35 -1.33 0.54
N ALA A 133 -23.51 -0.35 0.23
CA ALA A 133 -22.59 0.22 1.21
C ALA A 133 -23.39 0.90 2.35
N ASP A 134 -22.91 0.71 3.56
CA ASP A 134 -23.50 1.21 4.80
C ASP A 134 -22.47 1.93 5.68
N ALA A 135 -22.82 2.18 6.94
CA ALA A 135 -21.95 2.84 7.90
C ALA A 135 -20.59 2.14 8.10
N GLU A 136 -20.53 0.81 7.93
CA GLU A 136 -19.28 0.05 8.02
C GLU A 136 -18.29 0.38 6.90
N SER A 137 -18.76 0.96 5.80
CA SER A 137 -17.93 1.42 4.68
C SER A 137 -17.28 2.78 4.94
N ILE A 138 -17.70 3.50 5.99
CA ILE A 138 -17.18 4.82 6.34
C ILE A 138 -15.92 4.67 7.19
N TYR A 139 -14.93 5.49 6.90
CA TYR A 139 -13.71 5.56 7.69
C TYR A 139 -13.92 6.48 8.90
N GLN A 140 -13.83 5.92 10.09
CA GLN A 140 -14.01 6.64 11.37
C GLN A 140 -12.71 6.91 12.11
N GLY A 141 -11.56 6.54 11.54
CA GLY A 141 -10.27 6.70 12.18
C GLY A 141 -9.72 8.13 12.12
N GLU A 142 -8.75 8.42 12.98
CA GLU A 142 -8.00 9.67 12.95
C GLU A 142 -7.24 9.82 11.63
N ARG A 143 -7.10 11.06 11.15
CA ARG A 143 -6.47 11.40 9.88
C ARG A 143 -5.03 10.88 9.75
N ASN A 144 -4.35 10.66 10.88
CA ASN A 144 -2.97 10.20 10.97
C ASN A 144 -2.81 8.76 11.46
N SER A 145 -3.89 8.02 11.69
CA SER A 145 -3.77 6.62 12.11
C SER A 145 -3.16 5.80 10.96
N ARG A 146 -1.97 5.29 11.19
CA ARG A 146 -1.27 4.40 10.25
C ARG A 146 -1.74 2.98 10.50
N ASN A 147 -2.70 2.52 9.73
CA ASN A 147 -3.11 1.11 9.73
C ASN A 147 -2.13 0.29 8.86
N SER A 148 -0.85 0.35 9.17
CA SER A 148 0.17 -0.40 8.44
C SER A 148 1.32 -0.73 9.36
N SER A 149 1.76 -1.97 9.30
CA SER A 149 2.96 -2.43 9.98
C SER A 149 4.25 -2.14 9.22
N TYR A 150 4.16 -1.55 8.02
CA TYR A 150 5.33 -1.24 7.19
C TYR A 150 5.28 0.17 6.63
N GLU A 151 6.46 0.73 6.42
CA GLU A 151 6.66 1.98 5.70
C GLU A 151 7.70 1.79 4.58
N ILE A 152 7.69 2.70 3.61
CA ILE A 152 8.67 2.68 2.53
C ILE A 152 10.04 3.09 3.08
N ALA A 153 11.07 2.28 2.81
CA ALA A 153 12.46 2.65 3.09
C ALA A 153 13.07 3.39 1.90
N GLY A 154 12.76 2.94 0.68
CA GLY A 154 13.28 3.56 -0.54
C GLY A 154 13.02 2.73 -1.79
N THR A 155 13.76 3.06 -2.85
CA THR A 155 13.71 2.38 -4.15
C THR A 155 15.13 2.01 -4.58
N VAL A 156 15.32 0.79 -5.06
CA VAL A 156 16.60 0.33 -5.63
C VAL A 156 16.87 1.08 -6.92
N MET A 157 18.06 1.69 -7.02
CA MET A 157 18.48 2.46 -8.19
C MET A 157 19.43 1.69 -9.08
N GLU A 158 20.39 1.03 -8.47
CA GLU A 158 21.45 0.29 -9.19
C GLU A 158 21.72 -1.04 -8.50
N VAL A 159 22.08 -2.05 -9.25
CA VAL A 159 22.42 -3.38 -8.75
C VAL A 159 23.68 -3.90 -9.42
N GLU A 160 24.64 -4.30 -8.61
CA GLU A 160 25.79 -5.10 -9.01
C GLU A 160 25.57 -6.51 -8.42
N HIS A 161 24.99 -7.40 -9.23
CA HIS A 161 24.55 -8.72 -8.77
C HIS A 161 25.67 -9.49 -8.04
N GLY A 162 25.33 -10.06 -6.90
CA GLY A 162 26.24 -10.80 -6.03
C GLY A 162 27.24 -9.93 -5.26
N LYS A 163 27.25 -8.60 -5.45
CA LYS A 163 28.16 -7.71 -4.74
C LYS A 163 27.42 -6.65 -3.92
N SER A 164 26.59 -5.84 -4.54
CA SER A 164 25.91 -4.74 -3.85
C SER A 164 24.74 -4.17 -4.64
N PHE A 165 23.91 -3.40 -3.98
CA PHE A 165 22.92 -2.56 -4.63
C PHE A 165 22.86 -1.17 -3.96
N THR A 166 22.34 -0.19 -4.69
CA THR A 166 22.19 1.19 -4.23
C THR A 166 20.71 1.51 -4.05
N LEU A 167 20.35 2.03 -2.88
CA LEU A 167 19.01 2.43 -2.50
C LEU A 167 18.90 3.96 -2.47
N LEU A 168 17.91 4.52 -3.15
CA LEU A 168 17.48 5.90 -2.91
C LEU A 168 16.48 5.88 -1.75
N THR A 169 16.90 6.39 -0.60
CA THR A 169 16.11 6.40 0.62
C THR A 169 14.95 7.39 0.54
N GLN A 170 13.80 7.02 1.07
CA GLN A 170 12.61 7.88 1.16
C GLN A 170 12.22 8.21 2.60
N ASN A 171 12.52 7.34 3.55
CA ASN A 171 12.37 7.58 4.98
C ASN A 171 13.68 7.38 5.73
N SER A 172 13.71 7.90 6.97
CA SER A 172 14.86 7.69 7.86
C SER A 172 14.76 6.34 8.55
N PHE A 173 15.89 5.66 8.66
CA PHE A 173 16.01 4.44 9.48
C PHE A 173 17.44 4.30 10.00
N GLU A 174 17.60 3.53 11.07
CA GLU A 174 18.88 3.33 11.73
C GLU A 174 19.53 2.01 11.31
N GLN A 175 20.83 1.91 11.53
CA GLN A 175 21.58 0.67 11.42
C GLN A 175 20.99 -0.37 12.40
N GLY A 176 21.15 -1.66 12.07
CA GLY A 176 20.63 -2.76 12.89
C GLY A 176 19.18 -3.14 12.58
N ARG A 177 18.57 -2.53 11.55
CA ARG A 177 17.24 -2.89 11.08
C ARG A 177 17.31 -3.90 9.92
N THR A 178 16.23 -4.61 9.71
CA THR A 178 16.02 -5.44 8.52
C THR A 178 15.10 -4.72 7.55
N LEU A 179 15.55 -4.60 6.31
CA LEU A 179 14.76 -4.11 5.19
C LEU A 179 14.20 -5.28 4.40
N GLU A 180 13.04 -5.11 3.79
CA GLU A 180 12.43 -6.06 2.88
C GLU A 180 12.42 -5.48 1.46
N VAL A 181 13.15 -6.10 0.53
CA VAL A 181 13.11 -5.78 -0.90
C VAL A 181 11.98 -6.57 -1.54
N LEU A 182 11.05 -5.88 -2.18
CA LEU A 182 9.92 -6.47 -2.89
C LEU A 182 10.31 -6.72 -4.35
N THR A 183 10.51 -7.96 -4.72
CA THR A 183 10.85 -8.33 -6.10
C THR A 183 9.63 -8.22 -7.03
N PHE A 184 9.84 -8.11 -8.33
CA PHE A 184 8.76 -8.03 -9.31
C PHE A 184 7.89 -9.30 -9.34
N GLU A 185 8.44 -10.45 -8.97
CA GLU A 185 7.71 -11.72 -8.85
C GLU A 185 6.91 -11.82 -7.54
N GLY A 186 7.01 -10.81 -6.68
CA GLY A 186 6.28 -10.73 -5.40
C GLY A 186 6.93 -11.55 -4.28
N LYS A 187 8.18 -11.95 -4.44
CA LYS A 187 8.99 -12.49 -3.34
C LYS A 187 9.59 -11.36 -2.52
N VAL A 188 9.96 -11.66 -1.29
CA VAL A 188 10.58 -10.72 -0.36
C VAL A 188 12.01 -11.19 -0.09
N ILE A 189 12.97 -10.28 -0.24
CA ILE A 189 14.37 -10.52 0.12
C ILE A 189 14.70 -9.63 1.31
N GLU A 190 15.12 -10.25 2.41
CA GLU A 190 15.55 -9.52 3.60
C GLU A 190 17.00 -9.05 3.45
N VAL A 191 17.24 -7.81 3.88
CA VAL A 191 18.55 -7.16 3.82
C VAL A 191 18.83 -6.48 5.15
N SER A 192 19.98 -6.79 5.74
CA SER A 192 20.47 -6.13 6.95
C SER A 192 20.99 -4.73 6.65
N THR A 193 20.74 -3.77 7.56
CA THR A 193 21.29 -2.41 7.47
C THR A 193 22.63 -2.26 8.21
N HIS A 194 23.22 -3.34 8.76
CA HIS A 194 24.46 -3.25 9.53
C HIS A 194 25.65 -2.73 8.72
N GLU A 195 25.71 -3.04 7.43
CA GLU A 195 26.82 -2.68 6.55
C GLU A 195 26.44 -1.60 5.52
N MET A 196 25.43 -0.77 5.85
CA MET A 196 25.06 0.30 4.94
C MET A 196 26.14 1.39 4.87
N GLN A 197 26.42 1.85 3.66
CA GLN A 197 27.46 2.81 3.35
C GLN A 197 26.89 3.94 2.47
N ASP A 198 27.56 5.09 2.49
CA ASP A 198 27.31 6.12 1.49
C ASP A 198 27.99 5.79 0.14
N ILE A 199 27.81 6.65 -0.86
CA ILE A 199 28.41 6.48 -2.20
C ILE A 199 29.94 6.51 -2.16
N SER A 200 30.54 7.12 -1.12
CA SER A 200 31.99 7.17 -0.88
C SER A 200 32.49 5.96 -0.10
N ARG A 201 31.63 4.97 0.16
CA ARG A 201 31.90 3.74 0.95
C ARG A 201 32.19 3.98 2.42
N LEU A 202 31.78 5.13 2.97
CA LEU A 202 31.88 5.40 4.39
C LEU A 202 30.65 4.79 5.11
N PRO A 203 30.85 4.13 6.29
CA PRO A 203 29.75 3.59 7.06
C PRO A 203 28.73 4.67 7.46
N VAL A 204 27.46 4.32 7.40
CA VAL A 204 26.34 5.19 7.76
C VAL A 204 25.54 4.56 8.89
N LEU A 205 25.40 5.25 10.03
CA LEU A 205 24.64 4.77 11.19
C LEU A 205 23.14 5.06 11.06
N LYS A 206 22.79 6.11 10.33
CA LYS A 206 21.39 6.55 10.15
C LYS A 206 21.15 7.04 8.73
N ALA A 207 20.27 6.36 8.04
CA ALA A 207 19.76 6.80 6.75
C ALA A 207 18.89 8.06 6.92
N LYS A 208 19.03 9.00 5.97
CA LYS A 208 18.18 10.20 5.87
C LYS A 208 17.44 10.13 4.52
N PRO A 209 16.26 10.75 4.40
CA PRO A 209 15.54 10.81 3.12
C PRO A 209 16.38 11.43 2.00
N SER A 210 16.10 11.01 0.77
CA SER A 210 16.74 11.52 -0.45
C SER A 210 18.27 11.33 -0.49
N ARG A 211 18.75 10.22 0.07
CA ARG A 211 20.17 9.83 0.03
C ARG A 211 20.33 8.54 -0.75
N LEU A 212 21.46 8.42 -1.45
CA LEU A 212 21.89 7.18 -2.05
C LEU A 212 22.77 6.43 -1.04
N LEU A 213 22.33 5.24 -0.67
CA LEU A 213 23.06 4.34 0.22
C LEU A 213 23.34 3.02 -0.47
N ARG A 214 24.54 2.51 -0.25
CA ARG A 214 25.00 1.22 -0.78
C ARG A 214 24.83 0.14 0.29
N PHE A 215 24.34 -1.02 -0.13
CA PHE A 215 24.17 -2.22 0.69
C PHE A 215 24.89 -3.39 0.05
N PRO A 216 25.50 -4.30 0.84
CA PRO A 216 25.98 -5.55 0.29
C PRO A 216 24.82 -6.37 -0.28
N TYR A 217 25.10 -7.11 -1.36
CA TYR A 217 24.08 -8.00 -1.92
C TYR A 217 23.89 -9.17 -0.96
N PRO A 218 22.65 -9.49 -0.54
CA PRO A 218 22.42 -10.57 0.40
C PRO A 218 22.85 -11.92 -0.21
N GLN A 219 23.49 -12.76 0.62
CA GLN A 219 23.73 -14.14 0.23
C GLN A 219 22.38 -14.88 0.26
N LEU A 220 21.87 -15.19 -0.91
CA LEU A 220 20.69 -16.03 -1.04
C LEU A 220 21.18 -17.48 -0.87
N ASP A 221 20.64 -18.18 0.12
CA ASP A 221 21.01 -19.57 0.38
C ASP A 221 20.95 -20.41 -0.89
N SER A 222 22.13 -20.87 -1.32
CA SER A 222 22.35 -21.65 -2.54
C SER A 222 21.94 -23.13 -2.38
N GLY A 223 20.95 -23.43 -1.52
CA GLY A 223 20.46 -24.78 -1.27
C GLY A 223 19.60 -25.40 -2.38
N ALA A 224 19.36 -24.70 -3.48
CA ALA A 224 18.76 -25.25 -4.68
C ALA A 224 19.63 -24.89 -5.87
N SER A 225 20.22 -25.88 -6.50
CA SER A 225 20.85 -25.79 -7.81
C SER A 225 19.90 -25.14 -8.80
N GLU A 226 20.27 -24.00 -9.34
CA GLU A 226 19.50 -23.04 -10.10
C GLU A 226 18.78 -22.03 -9.20
N VAL A 227 19.50 -20.94 -8.85
CA VAL A 227 18.83 -19.68 -8.45
C VAL A 227 17.95 -19.28 -9.64
N SER A 228 16.69 -19.70 -9.57
CA SER A 228 15.67 -19.26 -10.53
C SER A 228 15.84 -17.75 -10.70
N SER A 229 15.96 -17.28 -11.94
CA SER A 229 16.05 -15.87 -12.30
C SER A 229 14.97 -15.00 -11.63
N SER A 230 14.00 -15.62 -10.99
CA SER A 230 12.82 -15.07 -10.35
C SER A 230 13.02 -14.54 -8.92
N CYS A 231 14.22 -14.61 -8.33
CA CYS A 231 14.46 -14.11 -6.97
C CYS A 231 15.71 -13.24 -6.91
N ARG A 232 15.68 -12.10 -7.62
CA ARG A 232 16.81 -11.17 -7.68
C ARG A 232 16.36 -9.78 -7.26
N ILE A 233 17.30 -9.04 -6.66
CA ILE A 233 17.13 -7.60 -6.49
C ILE A 233 17.41 -6.95 -7.84
N GLU A 234 16.51 -6.08 -8.27
CA GLU A 234 16.59 -5.38 -9.55
C GLU A 234 16.34 -3.87 -9.35
N PRO A 235 16.87 -3.02 -10.24
CA PRO A 235 16.51 -1.60 -10.23
C PRO A 235 14.99 -1.43 -10.23
N MET A 236 14.52 -0.41 -9.54
CA MET A 236 13.10 -0.07 -9.31
C MET A 236 12.36 -1.02 -8.34
N ASN A 237 13.00 -2.04 -7.77
CA ASN A 237 12.39 -2.74 -6.64
C ASN A 237 12.12 -1.77 -5.50
N VAL A 238 10.93 -1.87 -4.92
CA VAL A 238 10.55 -1.08 -3.75
C VAL A 238 11.05 -1.78 -2.49
N VAL A 239 11.61 -1.00 -1.57
CA VAL A 239 12.12 -1.48 -0.29
C VAL A 239 11.29 -0.89 0.83
N ARG A 240 10.89 -1.76 1.77
CA ARG A 240 10.12 -1.37 2.94
C ARG A 240 10.81 -1.82 4.23
N LEU A 241 10.42 -1.21 5.33
CA LEU A 241 10.83 -1.65 6.66
C LEU A 241 9.62 -1.75 7.58
N GLN A 242 9.70 -2.65 8.54
CA GLN A 242 8.66 -2.77 9.55
C GLN A 242 8.65 -1.53 10.44
N TYR A 243 7.47 -0.94 10.63
CA TYR A 243 7.28 0.17 11.53
C TYR A 243 7.40 -0.32 12.98
N VAL A 244 8.23 0.34 13.77
CA VAL A 244 8.28 0.14 15.22
C VAL A 244 7.63 1.37 15.83
N SER A 245 6.51 1.18 16.52
CA SER A 245 5.90 2.26 17.29
C SER A 245 6.89 2.72 18.37
N ALA A 246 7.00 4.02 18.58
CA ALA A 246 7.87 4.60 19.61
C ALA A 246 7.38 4.32 21.05
N ASP A 247 6.33 3.53 21.22
CA ASP A 247 5.66 3.23 22.49
C ASP A 247 5.94 1.79 22.98
N GLN A 248 7.16 1.28 22.82
CA GLN A 248 7.65 0.11 23.54
C GLN A 248 8.92 0.41 24.29
#